data_cb752a6c88dbca2a40cc666455098c83
#
_entry.id   cb752a6c88dbca2a40cc666455098c83
#
_cell.length_a   1.000
_cell.length_b   1.000
_cell.length_c   1.000
_cell.angle_alpha   90.00
_cell.angle_beta   90.00
_cell.angle_gamma   90.00
#
_symmetry.space_group_name_H-M   'P 1'
#
loop_
_entity.id
_entity.type
_entity.pdbx_description
1 polymer ?
#
loop_
_entity_poly.entity_id
_entity_poly.type
_entity_poly.pdbx_seq_one_letter_code
_entity_poly.pdbx_strand_id
1 'polypeptide(L)'
;MGPREVLNKLKWGGGENLRKAKITILHRGAPGDKRVIEGTDILELGRGFMRVLSPEEEVYIPYHRILRIEASGLVVWKKSD
;
A
#
# COMPACT_ATOMS: atom_id res chain seq x y z
N MET A 1 -8.83 4.57 -12.11
CA MET A 1 -7.41 4.41 -11.76
C MET A 1 -7.28 3.40 -10.63
N GLY A 2 -6.44 2.40 -10.80
CA GLY A 2 -6.28 1.36 -9.80
C GLY A 2 -5.25 1.72 -8.73
N PRO A 3 -5.16 0.90 -7.67
CA PRO A 3 -4.24 1.18 -6.56
C PRO A 3 -2.77 1.18 -7.00
N ARG A 4 -2.40 0.30 -7.93
CA ARG A 4 -1.03 0.26 -8.43
C ARG A 4 -0.63 1.57 -9.08
N GLU A 5 -1.52 2.14 -9.87
CA GLU A 5 -1.26 3.40 -10.56
C GLU A 5 -1.10 4.55 -9.57
N VAL A 6 -1.92 4.58 -8.53
CA VAL A 6 -1.83 5.59 -7.49
C VAL A 6 -0.50 5.47 -6.75
N LEU A 7 -0.10 4.25 -6.39
CA LEU A 7 1.17 4.01 -5.72
C LEU A 7 2.36 4.40 -6.60
N ASN A 8 2.30 4.10 -7.90
CA ASN A 8 3.35 4.50 -8.81
C ASN A 8 3.47 6.02 -8.92
N LYS A 9 2.35 6.72 -8.91
CA LYS A 9 2.37 8.19 -8.92
C LYS A 9 3.01 8.76 -7.66
N LEU A 10 2.73 8.15 -6.51
CA LEU A 10 3.34 8.57 -5.25
C LEU A 10 4.84 8.33 -5.24
N LYS A 11 5.29 7.33 -6.00
CA LYS A 11 6.71 7.01 -6.10
C LYS A 11 7.47 8.00 -6.98
N TRP A 12 6.80 8.66 -7.93
CA TRP A 12 7.45 9.61 -8.82
C TRP A 12 7.95 10.82 -8.03
N GLY A 13 9.03 11.42 -8.49
CA GLY A 13 9.60 12.58 -7.83
C GLY A 13 10.48 12.24 -6.65
N GLY A 14 11.09 11.05 -6.66
CA GLY A 14 12.03 10.63 -5.64
C GLY A 14 11.45 9.70 -4.58
N GLY A 15 10.16 9.38 -4.67
CA GLY A 15 9.53 8.40 -3.78
C GLY A 15 9.18 8.92 -2.39
N GLU A 16 9.35 10.21 -2.14
CA GLU A 16 9.06 10.75 -0.82
C GLU A 16 7.57 10.70 -0.46
N ASN A 17 6.71 10.93 -1.42
CA ASN A 17 5.28 10.84 -1.17
C ASN A 17 4.85 9.42 -0.85
N LEU A 18 5.47 8.43 -1.49
CA LEU A 18 5.19 7.04 -1.19
C LEU A 18 5.61 6.69 0.23
N ARG A 19 6.77 7.18 0.67
CA ARG A 19 7.27 6.90 2.01
C ARG A 19 6.34 7.44 3.10
N LYS A 20 5.62 8.49 2.82
CA LYS A 20 4.66 9.09 3.76
C LYS A 20 3.28 8.48 3.66
N ALA A 21 3.08 7.54 2.74
CA ALA A 21 1.77 6.94 2.54
C ALA A 21 1.49 5.85 3.56
N LYS A 22 0.20 5.59 3.74
CA LYS A 22 -0.28 4.46 4.54
C LYS A 22 -1.26 3.68 3.69
N ILE A 23 -1.02 2.39 3.60
CA ILE A 23 -1.82 1.51 2.75
C ILE A 23 -2.58 0.53 3.64
N THR A 24 -3.90 0.61 3.62
CA THR A 24 -4.74 -0.32 4.38
C THR A 24 -5.07 -1.49 3.49
N ILE A 25 -4.79 -2.70 3.96
CA ILE A 25 -5.06 -3.93 3.22
C ILE A 25 -6.02 -4.83 3.99
N LEU A 26 -6.67 -5.72 3.25
CA LEU A 26 -7.44 -6.80 3.84
C LEU A 26 -6.46 -7.84 4.38
N HIS A 27 -6.58 -8.16 5.66
CA HIS A 27 -5.71 -9.15 6.31
C HIS A 27 -6.54 -9.96 7.28
N ARG A 28 -6.98 -11.13 6.85
CA ARG A 28 -7.82 -12.00 7.67
C ARG A 28 -7.08 -12.46 8.92
N GLY A 29 -7.76 -12.37 10.06
CA GLY A 29 -7.17 -12.72 11.33
C GLY A 29 -6.58 -11.55 12.09
N ALA A 30 -6.36 -10.41 11.43
CA ALA A 30 -5.97 -9.18 12.11
C ALA A 30 -7.20 -8.49 12.69
N PRO A 31 -7.04 -7.60 13.66
CA PRO A 31 -8.18 -6.84 14.20
C PRO A 31 -8.94 -6.13 13.09
N GLY A 32 -10.25 -6.38 12.99
CA GLY A 32 -11.09 -5.83 11.96
C GLY A 32 -10.78 -6.34 10.56
N ASP A 33 -10.00 -7.42 10.45
CA ASP A 33 -9.56 -7.99 9.18
C ASP A 33 -8.79 -7.00 8.31
N LYS A 34 -8.15 -6.02 8.92
CA LYS A 34 -7.40 -4.98 8.22
C LYS A 34 -6.02 -4.80 8.83
N ARG A 35 -5.09 -4.39 8.00
CA ARG A 35 -3.74 -4.06 8.44
C ARG A 35 -3.27 -2.85 7.67
N VAL A 36 -2.52 -1.96 8.35
CA VAL A 36 -1.92 -0.79 7.72
C VAL A 36 -0.45 -1.08 7.41
N ILE A 37 -0.07 -0.86 6.16
CA ILE A 37 1.31 -0.97 5.71
C ILE A 37 1.85 0.45 5.57
N GLU A 38 2.99 0.72 6.19
CA GLU A 38 3.65 2.01 6.03
C GLU A 38 4.37 2.06 4.67
N GLY A 39 4.30 3.20 4.01
CA GLY A 39 4.96 3.36 2.73
C GLY A 39 6.47 3.12 2.79
N THR A 40 7.08 3.37 3.95
CA THR A 40 8.50 3.12 4.15
C THR A 40 8.87 1.64 4.12
N ASP A 41 7.89 0.76 4.30
CA ASP A 41 8.13 -0.69 4.29
C ASP A 41 7.95 -1.30 2.90
N ILE A 42 7.51 -0.50 1.92
CA ILE A 42 7.36 -1.00 0.55
C ILE A 42 8.74 -1.07 -0.09
N LEU A 43 9.12 -2.29 -0.51
CA LEU A 43 10.41 -2.53 -1.13
C LEU A 43 10.33 -2.41 -2.64
N GLU A 44 9.20 -2.79 -3.22
CA GLU A 44 9.04 -2.79 -4.68
C GLU A 44 7.56 -2.75 -5.06
N LEU A 45 7.25 -2.08 -6.15
CA LEU A 45 5.93 -2.09 -6.75
C LEU A 45 6.00 -2.93 -8.04
N GLY A 46 5.62 -4.20 -7.93
CA GLY A 46 5.60 -5.10 -9.06
C GLY A 46 4.35 -4.92 -9.92
N ARG A 47 4.17 -5.81 -10.89
CA ARG A 47 3.02 -5.75 -11.78
C ARG A 47 1.71 -6.14 -11.12
N GLY A 48 1.69 -7.25 -10.43
CA GLY A 48 0.46 -7.76 -9.82
C GLY A 48 0.46 -7.69 -8.31
N PHE A 49 1.55 -7.26 -7.72
CA PHE A 49 1.71 -7.25 -6.27
C PHE A 49 2.75 -6.23 -5.87
N MET A 50 2.70 -5.81 -4.61
CA MET A 50 3.78 -5.03 -4.01
C MET A 50 4.55 -5.94 -3.04
N ARG A 51 5.86 -5.71 -2.95
CA ARG A 51 6.71 -6.45 -2.03
C ARG A 51 7.02 -5.54 -0.85
N VAL A 52 6.73 -6.00 0.35
CA VAL A 52 6.90 -5.20 1.56
C VAL A 52 7.69 -5.97 2.61
N LEU A 53 8.36 -5.22 3.47
CA LEU A 53 9.07 -5.79 4.62
C LEU A 53 8.10 -5.80 5.81
N SER A 54 7.86 -6.99 6.41
CA SER A 54 6.85 -7.13 7.44
C SER A 54 7.20 -8.24 8.42
N PRO A 55 7.34 -7.91 9.65
CA PRO A 55 8.36 -7.02 10.23
C PRO A 55 9.74 -7.60 10.09
N GLU A 56 9.89 -8.91 9.91
CA GLU A 56 11.19 -9.57 9.79
C GLU A 56 11.38 -10.33 8.49
N GLU A 57 10.36 -10.33 7.62
CA GLU A 57 10.43 -11.04 6.36
C GLU A 57 9.74 -10.27 5.26
N GLU A 58 10.10 -10.58 4.02
CA GLU A 58 9.46 -9.98 2.86
C GLU A 58 8.18 -10.74 2.55
N VAL A 59 7.12 -9.98 2.27
CA VAL A 59 5.86 -10.58 1.86
C VAL A 59 5.37 -9.90 0.58
N TYR A 60 4.64 -10.65 -0.23
CA TYR A 60 4.06 -10.15 -1.48
C TYR A 60 2.58 -9.93 -1.27
N ILE A 61 2.13 -8.72 -1.53
CA ILE A 61 0.73 -8.36 -1.32
C ILE A 61 0.11 -7.99 -2.66
N PRO A 62 -0.86 -8.80 -3.13
CA PRO A 62 -1.56 -8.46 -4.39
C PRO A 62 -2.31 -7.15 -4.25
N TYR A 63 -2.32 -6.36 -5.32
CA TYR A 63 -2.99 -5.05 -5.29
C TYR A 63 -4.48 -5.13 -5.00
N HIS A 64 -5.14 -6.24 -5.35
CA HIS A 64 -6.57 -6.36 -5.09
C HIS A 64 -6.91 -6.45 -3.60
N ARG A 65 -5.92 -6.66 -2.75
CA ARG A 65 -6.13 -6.66 -1.30
C ARG A 65 -6.08 -5.27 -0.70
N ILE A 66 -5.66 -4.27 -1.47
CA ILE A 66 -5.60 -2.89 -0.99
C ILE A 66 -7.02 -2.32 -0.88
N LEU A 67 -7.34 -1.79 0.28
CA LEU A 67 -8.65 -1.20 0.55
C LEU A 67 -8.62 0.32 0.49
N ARG A 68 -7.50 0.93 0.88
CA ARG A 68 -7.39 2.39 0.96
C ARG A 68 -5.93 2.80 0.92
N ILE A 69 -5.66 3.93 0.31
CA ILE A 69 -4.32 4.54 0.30
C ILE A 69 -4.48 5.97 0.79
N GLU A 70 -3.69 6.33 1.79
CA GLU A 70 -3.62 7.68 2.32
C GLU A 70 -2.22 8.24 2.08
N ALA A 71 -2.14 9.52 1.77
CA ALA A 71 -0.88 10.21 1.62
C ALA A 71 -0.99 11.57 2.30
N SER A 72 -0.07 11.84 3.23
CA SER A 72 -0.05 13.10 3.99
C SER A 72 -1.39 13.42 4.64
N GLY A 73 -2.04 12.38 5.19
CA GLY A 73 -3.30 12.54 5.90
C GLY A 73 -4.54 12.61 5.04
N LEU A 74 -4.38 12.51 3.70
CA LEU A 74 -5.49 12.56 2.77
C LEU A 74 -5.70 11.19 2.10
N VAL A 75 -6.95 10.78 1.97
CA VAL A 75 -7.28 9.57 1.23
C VAL A 75 -7.15 9.88 -0.26
N VAL A 76 -6.18 9.23 -0.91
CA VAL A 76 -5.93 9.45 -2.35
C VAL A 76 -6.52 8.33 -3.19
N TRP A 77 -6.90 7.22 -2.59
CA TRP A 77 -7.56 6.12 -3.26
C TRP A 77 -8.33 5.27 -2.26
N LYS A 78 -9.48 4.81 -2.66
CA LYS A 78 -10.30 3.93 -1.83
C LYS A 78 -10.99 2.92 -2.73
N LYS A 79 -11.00 1.66 -2.30
CA LYS A 79 -11.67 0.61 -3.05
C LYS A 79 -13.18 0.83 -2.98
N SER A 80 -13.83 0.81 -4.13
CA SER A 80 -15.28 0.89 -4.19
C SER A 80 -15.88 -0.52 -4.10
N ASP A 81 -16.99 -0.61 -3.44
CA ASP A 81 -17.70 -1.89 -3.30
C ASP A 81 -18.55 -2.20 -4.51
#